data_2a2639f0acb782561c47203fdac1d6fb
#
_entry.id   2a2639f0acb782561c47203fdac1d6fb
#
_cell.length_a   1.000
_cell.length_b   1.000
_cell.length_c   1.000
_cell.angle_alpha   90.00
_cell.angle_beta   90.00
_cell.angle_gamma   90.00
#
_symmetry.space_group_name_H-M   'P 1'
#
loop_
_entity.id
_entity.type
_entity.pdbx_description
1 polymer ?
#
loop_
_entity_poly.entity_id
_entity_poly.type
_entity_poly.pdbx_seq_one_letter_code
_entity_poly.pdbx_strand_id
1 'polypeptide(L)'
;MNKFNSQTYFDLIAHCLPDPEFEYKEVVKILLDCYQNKGIVFTMGCGGSASTATHFAADLAKTCGGFKAISLVDNIPLVSAYTNDEGWERVFEGQLENWITENDVLVGFSVHGGNDKWSGNLTKAMQLAKKRGSKIIGFSGFDGGAMKKLADACIVVPTDSEIYGTPVVEAMHVVITHGLVFDLKKVINNERKT
;
A
#
# COMPACT_ATOMS: atom_id res chain seq x y z
N MET A 1 -8.22 35.91 0.89
CA MET A 1 -6.94 35.18 1.07
C MET A 1 -6.96 33.93 0.21
N ASN A 2 -5.96 33.74 -0.63
CA ASN A 2 -5.87 32.54 -1.48
C ASN A 2 -5.64 31.32 -0.57
N LYS A 3 -6.60 30.37 -0.53
CA LYS A 3 -6.52 29.18 0.33
C LYS A 3 -5.45 28.19 -0.11
N PHE A 4 -4.86 28.36 -1.31
CA PHE A 4 -3.90 27.46 -1.90
C PHE A 4 -2.52 28.14 -1.98
N ASN A 5 -1.52 27.55 -1.31
CA ASN A 5 -0.15 28.08 -1.26
C ASN A 5 0.83 26.90 -1.25
N SER A 6 1.71 26.85 -2.26
CA SER A 6 2.72 25.80 -2.40
C SER A 6 3.71 25.78 -1.23
N GLN A 7 4.05 26.94 -0.64
CA GLN A 7 4.94 26.98 0.51
C GLN A 7 4.35 26.20 1.69
N THR A 8 3.06 26.45 2.00
CA THR A 8 2.34 25.70 3.06
C THR A 8 2.36 24.18 2.79
N TYR A 9 2.20 23.77 1.53
CA TYR A 9 2.29 22.37 1.15
C TYR A 9 3.69 21.78 1.43
N PHE A 10 4.75 22.47 1.03
CA PHE A 10 6.12 22.02 1.27
C PHE A 10 6.50 21.97 2.74
N ASP A 11 6.01 22.95 3.54
CA ASP A 11 6.20 22.96 4.98
C ASP A 11 5.53 21.74 5.65
N LEU A 12 4.31 21.39 5.21
CA LEU A 12 3.61 20.18 5.68
C LEU A 12 4.37 18.91 5.33
N ILE A 13 4.87 18.77 4.09
CA ILE A 13 5.68 17.62 3.69
C ILE A 13 6.91 17.47 4.59
N ALA A 14 7.60 18.57 4.89
CA ALA A 14 8.78 18.53 5.74
C ALA A 14 8.50 18.06 7.18
N HIS A 15 7.28 18.27 7.69
CA HIS A 15 6.87 17.87 9.04
C HIS A 15 6.17 16.52 9.12
N CYS A 16 5.74 15.95 8.00
CA CYS A 16 4.96 14.71 7.95
C CYS A 16 5.81 13.43 7.80
N LEU A 17 7.14 13.51 7.94
CA LEU A 17 7.95 12.29 7.98
C LEU A 17 7.58 11.48 9.23
N PRO A 18 7.02 10.26 9.06
CA PRO A 18 6.69 9.43 10.20
C PRO A 18 7.95 9.06 10.97
N ASP A 19 7.83 8.93 12.30
CA ASP A 19 8.89 8.31 13.11
C ASP A 19 9.02 6.84 12.68
N PRO A 20 10.18 6.42 12.13
CA PRO A 20 10.27 5.14 11.42
C PRO A 20 10.38 3.91 12.34
N GLU A 21 10.24 4.03 13.68
CA GLU A 21 10.79 2.97 14.51
C GLU A 21 9.93 1.69 14.64
N PHE A 22 8.61 1.75 14.75
CA PHE A 22 7.86 0.53 15.08
C PHE A 22 7.12 -0.07 13.90
N GLU A 23 6.23 0.65 13.28
CA GLU A 23 5.37 0.14 12.19
C GLU A 23 6.18 -0.16 10.94
N TYR A 24 7.23 0.62 10.67
CA TYR A 24 8.15 0.43 9.57
C TYR A 24 8.93 -0.89 9.67
N LYS A 25 9.43 -1.24 10.86
CA LYS A 25 10.16 -2.50 11.09
C LYS A 25 9.26 -3.73 10.88
N GLU A 26 8.01 -3.65 11.31
CA GLU A 26 7.06 -4.75 11.10
C GLU A 26 6.68 -4.90 9.61
N VAL A 27 6.54 -3.80 8.87
CA VAL A 27 6.35 -3.83 7.42
C VAL A 27 7.53 -4.52 6.72
N VAL A 28 8.76 -4.15 7.07
CA VAL A 28 9.98 -4.79 6.52
C VAL A 28 9.98 -6.29 6.82
N LYS A 29 9.67 -6.67 8.06
CA LYS A 29 9.62 -8.08 8.47
C LYS A 29 8.58 -8.87 7.67
N ILE A 30 7.34 -8.37 7.58
CA ILE A 30 6.26 -9.04 6.82
C ILE A 30 6.67 -9.24 5.35
N LEU A 31 7.29 -8.24 4.72
CA LEU A 31 7.75 -8.36 3.34
C LEU A 31 8.89 -9.37 3.19
N LEU A 32 9.85 -9.39 4.11
CA LEU A 32 10.94 -10.38 4.10
C LEU A 32 10.42 -11.80 4.33
N ASP A 33 9.49 -11.99 5.25
CA ASP A 33 8.84 -13.30 5.48
C ASP A 33 8.13 -13.79 4.20
N CYS A 34 7.42 -12.91 3.50
CA CYS A 34 6.80 -13.22 2.21
C CYS A 34 7.85 -13.60 1.15
N TYR A 35 8.94 -12.85 1.06
CA TYR A 35 10.04 -13.13 0.14
C TYR A 35 10.67 -14.50 0.39
N GLN A 36 10.99 -14.84 1.65
CA GLN A 36 11.59 -16.11 2.05
C GLN A 36 10.63 -17.28 1.78
N ASN A 37 9.35 -17.11 1.99
CA ASN A 37 8.31 -18.12 1.70
C ASN A 37 7.91 -18.17 0.22
N LYS A 38 8.58 -17.39 -0.67
CA LYS A 38 8.29 -17.32 -2.11
C LYS A 38 6.86 -16.91 -2.44
N GLY A 39 6.21 -16.19 -1.54
CA GLY A 39 4.88 -15.62 -1.70
C GLY A 39 4.86 -14.48 -2.72
N ILE A 40 3.67 -14.00 -3.02
CA ILE A 40 3.41 -12.87 -3.91
C ILE A 40 3.01 -11.65 -3.07
N VAL A 41 3.57 -10.50 -3.40
CA VAL A 41 3.11 -9.21 -2.87
C VAL A 41 2.11 -8.62 -3.86
N PHE A 42 0.84 -8.54 -3.47
CA PHE A 42 -0.19 -7.86 -4.23
C PHE A 42 -0.31 -6.43 -3.74
N THR A 43 -0.33 -5.45 -4.65
CA THR A 43 -0.50 -4.04 -4.30
C THR A 43 -1.78 -3.49 -4.89
N MET A 44 -2.46 -2.60 -4.15
CA MET A 44 -3.71 -1.98 -4.58
C MET A 44 -3.84 -0.54 -4.08
N GLY A 45 -4.62 0.26 -4.81
CA GLY A 45 -4.93 1.64 -4.48
C GLY A 45 -5.86 2.26 -5.52
N CYS A 46 -6.37 3.45 -5.24
CA CYS A 46 -7.22 4.21 -6.16
C CYS A 46 -6.59 5.59 -6.43
N GLY A 47 -6.72 6.12 -7.65
CA GLY A 47 -6.18 7.43 -8.02
C GLY A 47 -4.67 7.52 -7.88
N GLY A 48 -4.16 8.52 -7.15
CA GLY A 48 -2.72 8.66 -6.87
C GLY A 48 -2.16 7.48 -6.08
N SER A 49 -2.94 6.91 -5.17
CA SER A 49 -2.59 5.67 -4.47
C SER A 49 -2.44 4.46 -5.40
N ALA A 50 -3.17 4.40 -6.54
CA ALA A 50 -2.95 3.37 -7.57
C ALA A 50 -1.57 3.52 -8.23
N SER A 51 -1.16 4.75 -8.53
CA SER A 51 0.18 5.03 -9.07
C SER A 51 1.28 4.58 -8.10
N THR A 52 1.10 4.84 -6.80
CA THR A 52 2.03 4.37 -5.75
C THR A 52 2.05 2.84 -5.67
N ALA A 53 0.89 2.17 -5.75
CA ALA A 53 0.79 0.71 -5.75
C ALA A 53 1.56 0.08 -6.90
N THR A 54 1.40 0.58 -8.13
CA THR A 54 2.15 0.13 -9.32
C THR A 54 3.65 0.38 -9.17
N HIS A 55 4.03 1.58 -8.71
CA HIS A 55 5.43 1.93 -8.51
C HIS A 55 6.10 1.02 -7.47
N PHE A 56 5.46 0.79 -6.33
CA PHE A 56 6.00 -0.06 -5.28
C PHE A 56 6.14 -1.52 -5.73
N ALA A 57 5.16 -2.08 -6.47
CA ALA A 57 5.27 -3.42 -7.04
C ALA A 57 6.47 -3.54 -7.99
N ALA A 58 6.68 -2.53 -8.86
CA ALA A 58 7.82 -2.49 -9.78
C ALA A 58 9.16 -2.42 -9.01
N ASP A 59 9.24 -1.62 -7.96
CA ASP A 59 10.43 -1.51 -7.13
C ASP A 59 10.75 -2.81 -6.37
N LEU A 60 9.76 -3.48 -5.82
CA LEU A 60 9.94 -4.79 -5.20
C LEU A 60 10.47 -5.82 -6.20
N ALA A 61 9.87 -5.89 -7.39
CA ALA A 61 10.24 -6.87 -8.40
C ALA A 61 11.61 -6.60 -9.02
N LYS A 62 11.91 -5.34 -9.35
CA LYS A 62 13.13 -4.95 -10.08
C LYS A 62 14.23 -4.42 -9.16
N THR A 63 13.92 -3.43 -8.32
CA THR A 63 14.94 -2.68 -7.56
C THR A 63 15.45 -3.46 -6.37
N CYS A 64 14.57 -4.10 -5.59
CA CYS A 64 14.97 -5.07 -4.56
C CYS A 64 15.50 -6.35 -5.18
N GLY A 65 14.88 -6.78 -6.26
CA GLY A 65 15.25 -7.97 -7.05
C GLY A 65 14.90 -9.28 -6.35
N GLY A 66 13.90 -9.97 -6.89
CA GLY A 66 13.52 -11.31 -6.44
C GLY A 66 12.16 -11.41 -5.76
N PHE A 67 11.51 -10.31 -5.42
CA PHE A 67 10.11 -10.36 -5.04
C PHE A 67 9.22 -10.73 -6.24
N LYS A 68 8.25 -11.58 -6.01
CA LYS A 68 7.08 -11.69 -6.87
C LYS A 68 6.11 -10.62 -6.45
N ALA A 69 5.97 -9.56 -7.22
CA ALA A 69 5.09 -8.44 -6.90
C ALA A 69 4.19 -8.11 -8.09
N ILE A 70 2.90 -7.93 -7.83
CA ILE A 70 1.87 -7.68 -8.84
C ILE A 70 0.99 -6.53 -8.34
N SER A 71 0.81 -5.51 -9.18
CA SER A 71 -0.17 -4.48 -8.91
C SER A 71 -1.54 -4.86 -9.50
N LEU A 72 -2.58 -4.84 -8.67
CA LEU A 72 -3.95 -5.16 -9.08
C LEU A 72 -4.60 -4.06 -9.95
N VAL A 73 -3.89 -2.96 -10.19
CA VAL A 73 -4.35 -1.86 -11.04
C VAL A 73 -3.74 -1.86 -12.43
N ASP A 74 -2.76 -2.74 -12.71
CA ASP A 74 -2.01 -2.72 -13.97
C ASP A 74 -2.74 -3.42 -15.12
N ASN A 75 -3.59 -4.41 -14.82
CA ASN A 75 -4.36 -5.10 -15.84
C ASN A 75 -5.67 -4.36 -16.14
N ILE A 76 -5.60 -3.34 -16.97
CA ILE A 76 -6.75 -2.48 -17.33
C ILE A 76 -7.97 -3.27 -17.83
N PRO A 77 -7.84 -4.28 -18.75
CA PRO A 77 -8.97 -5.11 -19.14
C PRO A 77 -9.64 -5.81 -17.95
N LEU A 78 -8.89 -6.33 -17.01
CA LEU A 78 -9.42 -7.03 -15.85
C LEU A 78 -10.12 -6.06 -14.87
N VAL A 79 -9.50 -4.93 -14.58
CA VAL A 79 -10.08 -3.84 -13.78
C VAL A 79 -11.41 -3.38 -14.38
N SER A 80 -11.44 -3.13 -15.69
CA SER A 80 -12.65 -2.66 -16.39
C SER A 80 -13.75 -3.72 -16.44
N ALA A 81 -13.41 -4.99 -16.65
CA ALA A 81 -14.37 -6.09 -16.67
C ALA A 81 -15.05 -6.25 -15.30
N TYR A 82 -14.30 -6.36 -14.21
CA TYR A 82 -14.88 -6.42 -12.86
C TYR A 82 -15.73 -5.20 -12.55
N THR A 83 -15.28 -4.00 -12.92
CA THR A 83 -16.04 -2.76 -12.69
C THR A 83 -17.37 -2.77 -13.45
N ASN A 84 -17.38 -3.21 -14.71
CA ASN A 84 -18.57 -3.24 -15.55
C ASN A 84 -19.57 -4.32 -15.13
N ASP A 85 -19.09 -5.52 -14.83
CA ASP A 85 -19.91 -6.70 -14.65
C ASP A 85 -20.33 -6.92 -13.20
N GLU A 86 -19.48 -6.58 -12.23
CA GLU A 86 -19.68 -6.86 -10.80
C GLU A 86 -19.64 -5.61 -9.92
N GLY A 87 -19.28 -4.45 -10.48
CA GLY A 87 -19.16 -3.17 -9.79
C GLY A 87 -17.77 -2.90 -9.21
N TRP A 88 -17.51 -1.60 -9.00
CA TRP A 88 -16.21 -1.10 -8.54
C TRP A 88 -15.71 -1.73 -7.24
N GLU A 89 -16.62 -2.12 -6.36
CA GLU A 89 -16.25 -2.72 -5.08
C GLU A 89 -15.62 -4.10 -5.19
N ARG A 90 -15.82 -4.80 -6.32
CA ARG A 90 -15.29 -6.14 -6.58
C ARG A 90 -13.92 -6.13 -7.25
N VAL A 91 -13.46 -4.97 -7.71
CA VAL A 91 -12.31 -4.86 -8.60
C VAL A 91 -11.02 -5.48 -8.06
N PHE A 92 -10.75 -5.41 -6.77
CA PHE A 92 -9.57 -6.01 -6.15
C PHE A 92 -9.85 -7.38 -5.55
N GLU A 93 -10.96 -7.52 -4.84
CA GLU A 93 -11.37 -8.78 -4.23
C GLU A 93 -11.51 -9.89 -5.29
N GLY A 94 -12.20 -9.62 -6.40
CA GLY A 94 -12.38 -10.59 -7.49
C GLY A 94 -11.07 -11.06 -8.10
N GLN A 95 -10.10 -10.16 -8.28
CA GLN A 95 -8.77 -10.54 -8.76
C GLN A 95 -8.02 -11.45 -7.78
N LEU A 96 -8.21 -11.27 -6.48
CA LEU A 96 -7.53 -12.02 -5.43
C LEU A 96 -8.14 -13.40 -5.15
N GLU A 97 -9.42 -13.61 -5.46
CA GLU A 97 -10.17 -14.83 -5.07
C GLU A 97 -9.46 -16.14 -5.42
N ASN A 98 -8.80 -16.18 -6.58
CA ASN A 98 -8.14 -17.40 -7.08
C ASN A 98 -6.62 -17.40 -6.87
N TRP A 99 -6.06 -16.35 -6.29
CA TRP A 99 -4.60 -16.19 -6.21
C TRP A 99 -4.09 -16.12 -4.79
N ILE A 100 -4.73 -15.33 -3.92
CA ILE A 100 -4.18 -15.01 -2.61
C ILE A 100 -4.21 -16.21 -1.66
N THR A 101 -3.08 -16.46 -1.02
CA THR A 101 -2.85 -17.53 -0.04
C THR A 101 -2.24 -16.98 1.24
N GLU A 102 -2.07 -17.83 2.25
CA GLU A 102 -1.45 -17.48 3.54
C GLU A 102 0.03 -17.09 3.44
N ASN A 103 0.71 -17.44 2.35
CA ASN A 103 2.11 -17.07 2.11
C ASN A 103 2.28 -15.71 1.46
N ASP A 104 1.17 -15.10 1.04
CA ASP A 104 1.17 -13.86 0.29
C ASP A 104 0.96 -12.64 1.19
N VAL A 105 1.22 -11.46 0.65
CA VAL A 105 1.00 -10.18 1.32
C VAL A 105 0.14 -9.29 0.43
N LEU A 106 -0.90 -8.69 1.02
CA LEU A 106 -1.68 -7.64 0.39
C LEU A 106 -1.24 -6.28 0.94
N VAL A 107 -0.78 -5.39 0.05
CA VAL A 107 -0.39 -4.02 0.39
C VAL A 107 -1.42 -3.05 -0.15
N GLY A 108 -2.07 -2.30 0.72
CA GLY A 108 -3.07 -1.29 0.35
C GLY A 108 -2.55 0.13 0.56
N PHE A 109 -2.84 1.00 -0.43
CA PHE A 109 -2.59 2.44 -0.36
C PHE A 109 -3.91 3.18 -0.43
N SER A 110 -4.18 4.05 0.54
CA SER A 110 -5.39 4.87 0.57
C SER A 110 -5.21 6.08 1.47
N VAL A 111 -5.56 7.26 1.00
CA VAL A 111 -5.45 8.49 1.79
C VAL A 111 -6.24 8.40 3.09
N HIS A 112 -7.47 7.89 3.04
CA HIS A 112 -8.35 7.78 4.23
C HIS A 112 -8.48 6.35 4.77
N GLY A 113 -7.74 5.37 4.24
CA GLY A 113 -7.75 4.00 4.72
C GLY A 113 -9.04 3.21 4.48
N GLY A 114 -9.99 3.74 3.73
CA GLY A 114 -11.28 3.11 3.44
C GLY A 114 -12.29 3.20 4.59
N ASN A 115 -13.56 3.22 4.24
CA ASN A 115 -14.71 3.17 5.15
C ASN A 115 -15.95 2.70 4.36
N ASP A 116 -17.13 2.72 4.98
CA ASP A 116 -18.39 2.28 4.36
C ASP A 116 -18.83 3.12 3.14
N LYS A 117 -18.27 4.33 2.97
CA LYS A 117 -18.62 5.25 1.87
C LYS A 117 -17.54 5.33 0.80
N TRP A 118 -16.26 5.07 1.15
CA TRP A 118 -15.11 5.35 0.33
C TRP A 118 -14.15 4.17 0.34
N SER A 119 -13.67 3.79 -0.84
CA SER A 119 -12.71 2.70 -0.99
C SER A 119 -13.18 1.35 -0.43
N GLY A 120 -14.47 1.04 -0.58
CA GLY A 120 -15.05 -0.25 -0.22
C GLY A 120 -14.37 -1.42 -0.92
N ASN A 121 -13.87 -1.19 -2.14
CA ASN A 121 -13.05 -2.15 -2.89
C ASN A 121 -11.79 -2.58 -2.14
N LEU A 122 -11.06 -1.65 -1.50
CA LEU A 122 -9.90 -2.00 -0.68
C LEU A 122 -10.32 -2.78 0.57
N THR A 123 -11.40 -2.35 1.22
CA THR A 123 -11.90 -2.98 2.44
C THR A 123 -12.30 -4.44 2.17
N LYS A 124 -13.03 -4.72 1.08
CA LYS A 124 -13.41 -6.09 0.69
C LYS A 124 -12.18 -6.96 0.38
N ALA A 125 -11.23 -6.43 -0.36
CA ALA A 125 -9.97 -7.13 -0.66
C ALA A 125 -9.18 -7.48 0.62
N MET A 126 -9.08 -6.55 1.58
CA MET A 126 -8.44 -6.81 2.87
C MET A 126 -9.18 -7.86 3.70
N GLN A 127 -10.52 -7.84 3.71
CA GLN A 127 -11.33 -8.86 4.39
C GLN A 127 -11.11 -10.25 3.78
N LEU A 128 -11.04 -10.36 2.46
CA LEU A 128 -10.70 -11.61 1.78
C LEU A 128 -9.29 -12.08 2.12
N ALA A 129 -8.29 -11.20 2.05
CA ALA A 129 -6.92 -11.52 2.41
C ALA A 129 -6.81 -12.08 3.84
N LYS A 130 -7.46 -11.40 4.79
CA LYS A 130 -7.53 -11.85 6.18
C LYS A 130 -8.18 -13.23 6.32
N LYS A 131 -9.27 -13.48 5.60
CA LYS A 131 -9.95 -14.78 5.57
C LYS A 131 -9.08 -15.90 5.00
N ARG A 132 -8.19 -15.57 4.08
CA ARG A 132 -7.22 -16.51 3.46
C ARG A 132 -5.94 -16.69 4.27
N GLY A 133 -5.77 -15.97 5.38
CA GLY A 133 -4.57 -16.02 6.22
C GLY A 133 -3.38 -15.20 5.71
N SER A 134 -3.56 -14.45 4.62
CA SER A 134 -2.55 -13.56 4.06
C SER A 134 -2.30 -12.39 5.00
N LYS A 135 -1.05 -11.93 5.07
CA LYS A 135 -0.69 -10.71 5.79
C LYS A 135 -1.12 -9.45 5.03
N ILE A 136 -1.47 -8.42 5.76
CA ILE A 136 -1.95 -7.17 5.21
C ILE A 136 -1.09 -6.02 5.71
N ILE A 137 -0.57 -5.22 4.77
CA ILE A 137 0.15 -3.97 5.05
C ILE A 137 -0.71 -2.81 4.54
N GLY A 138 -0.92 -1.81 5.38
CA GLY A 138 -1.64 -0.59 5.05
C GLY A 138 -0.75 0.64 5.02
N PHE A 139 -1.00 1.51 4.04
CA PHE A 139 -0.48 2.87 3.99
C PHE A 139 -1.66 3.83 3.92
N SER A 140 -1.83 4.65 4.92
CA SER A 140 -2.95 5.57 5.02
C SER A 140 -2.54 6.92 5.59
N GLY A 141 -3.49 7.81 5.74
CA GLY A 141 -3.34 9.08 6.44
C GLY A 141 -4.53 9.31 7.36
N PHE A 142 -4.62 10.49 7.93
CA PHE A 142 -5.66 10.91 8.85
C PHE A 142 -5.77 9.95 10.05
N ASP A 143 -6.92 9.34 10.26
CA ASP A 143 -7.17 8.36 11.34
C ASP A 143 -6.84 6.91 10.95
N GLY A 144 -6.49 6.67 9.69
CA GLY A 144 -6.14 5.35 9.16
C GLY A 144 -7.33 4.51 8.70
N GLY A 145 -8.54 4.91 8.98
CA GLY A 145 -9.79 4.27 8.52
C GLY A 145 -9.92 2.79 8.85
N ALA A 146 -10.58 2.05 7.96
CA ALA A 146 -10.74 0.60 8.07
C ALA A 146 -9.39 -0.13 7.93
N MET A 147 -8.47 0.40 7.13
CA MET A 147 -7.16 -0.18 6.87
C MET A 147 -6.35 -0.35 8.16
N LYS A 148 -6.31 0.66 9.03
CA LYS A 148 -5.62 0.59 10.32
C LYS A 148 -6.16 -0.53 11.23
N LYS A 149 -7.44 -0.89 11.08
CA LYS A 149 -8.09 -1.95 11.89
C LYS A 149 -7.89 -3.34 11.31
N LEU A 150 -7.74 -3.44 9.99
CA LEU A 150 -7.68 -4.72 9.27
C LEU A 150 -6.25 -5.19 9.04
N ALA A 151 -5.30 -4.28 8.85
CA ALA A 151 -3.91 -4.59 8.55
C ALA A 151 -3.16 -5.18 9.75
N ASP A 152 -2.18 -6.01 9.46
CA ASP A 152 -1.20 -6.53 10.45
C ASP A 152 -0.18 -5.43 10.80
N ALA A 153 0.17 -4.56 9.83
CA ALA A 153 0.95 -3.35 10.03
C ALA A 153 0.37 -2.21 9.18
N CYS A 154 0.23 -1.02 9.73
CA CYS A 154 -0.34 0.12 9.03
C CYS A 154 0.44 1.41 9.33
N ILE A 155 1.12 1.94 8.32
CA ILE A 155 1.77 3.25 8.42
C ILE A 155 0.74 4.34 8.13
N VAL A 156 0.54 5.22 9.10
CA VAL A 156 -0.42 6.33 9.01
C VAL A 156 0.34 7.65 8.95
N VAL A 157 0.25 8.34 7.82
CA VAL A 157 0.82 9.69 7.66
C VAL A 157 -0.01 10.67 8.47
N PRO A 158 0.57 11.34 9.47
CA PRO A 158 -0.18 12.27 10.31
C PRO A 158 -0.57 13.52 9.51
N THR A 159 -1.86 13.77 9.38
CA THR A 159 -2.40 15.01 8.81
C THR A 159 -3.85 15.22 9.26
N ASP A 160 -4.23 16.45 9.45
CA ASP A 160 -5.60 16.90 9.70
C ASP A 160 -6.07 17.91 8.64
N SER A 161 -5.23 18.21 7.66
CA SER A 161 -5.50 19.21 6.64
C SER A 161 -6.52 18.74 5.62
N GLU A 162 -7.70 19.34 5.60
CA GLU A 162 -8.72 19.09 4.57
C GLU A 162 -8.28 19.53 3.16
N ILE A 163 -7.41 20.52 3.06
CA ILE A 163 -6.97 21.10 1.78
C ILE A 163 -5.75 20.36 1.22
N TYR A 164 -4.77 20.09 2.06
CA TYR A 164 -3.46 19.54 1.65
C TYR A 164 -3.29 18.07 2.01
N GLY A 165 -4.17 17.51 2.84
CA GLY A 165 -4.00 16.16 3.37
C GLY A 165 -3.86 15.10 2.28
N THR A 166 -4.71 15.10 1.26
CA THR A 166 -4.61 14.14 0.16
C THR A 166 -3.25 14.18 -0.53
N PRO A 167 -2.79 15.32 -1.10
CA PRO A 167 -1.50 15.35 -1.78
C PRO A 167 -0.31 15.14 -0.85
N VAL A 168 -0.39 15.52 0.43
CA VAL A 168 0.65 15.23 1.42
C VAL A 168 0.76 13.73 1.66
N VAL A 169 -0.36 13.05 1.94
CA VAL A 169 -0.39 11.61 2.19
C VAL A 169 0.12 10.82 0.98
N GLU A 170 -0.34 11.16 -0.22
CA GLU A 170 0.10 10.48 -1.46
C GLU A 170 1.61 10.65 -1.68
N ALA A 171 2.16 11.85 -1.50
CA ALA A 171 3.59 12.10 -1.61
C ALA A 171 4.39 11.33 -0.56
N MET A 172 3.92 11.31 0.69
CA MET A 172 4.59 10.60 1.78
C MET A 172 4.57 9.09 1.60
N HIS A 173 3.52 8.50 1.04
CA HIS A 173 3.51 7.08 0.70
C HIS A 173 4.65 6.72 -0.25
N VAL A 174 4.94 7.55 -1.26
CA VAL A 174 6.07 7.34 -2.18
C VAL A 174 7.41 7.47 -1.45
N VAL A 175 7.58 8.49 -0.62
CA VAL A 175 8.80 8.68 0.17
C VAL A 175 9.08 7.47 1.07
N ILE A 176 8.05 6.99 1.77
CA ILE A 176 8.16 5.85 2.70
C ILE A 176 8.48 4.56 1.95
N THR A 177 7.81 4.30 0.82
CA THR A 177 8.08 3.07 0.03
C THR A 177 9.50 3.03 -0.52
N HIS A 178 10.08 4.16 -0.94
CA HIS A 178 11.49 4.21 -1.33
C HIS A 178 12.43 3.86 -0.16
N GLY A 179 12.13 4.35 1.06
CA GLY A 179 12.90 3.96 2.25
C GLY A 179 12.85 2.44 2.49
N LEU A 180 11.65 1.84 2.42
CA LEU A 180 11.46 0.38 2.53
C LEU A 180 12.27 -0.39 1.49
N VAL A 181 12.28 0.07 0.24
CA VAL A 181 13.03 -0.54 -0.85
C VAL A 181 14.54 -0.56 -0.55
N PHE A 182 15.10 0.50 0.03
CA PHE A 182 16.51 0.53 0.43
C PHE A 182 16.82 -0.50 1.51
N ASP A 183 15.99 -0.59 2.54
CA ASP A 183 16.21 -1.55 3.64
C ASP A 183 16.04 -2.99 3.19
N LEU A 184 14.99 -3.30 2.43
CA LEU A 184 14.79 -4.63 1.85
C LEU A 184 15.97 -5.05 0.96
N LYS A 185 16.41 -4.15 0.08
CA LYS A 185 17.56 -4.42 -0.79
C LYS A 185 18.84 -4.68 -0.01
N LYS A 186 19.08 -3.95 1.09
CA LYS A 186 20.24 -4.15 1.96
C LYS A 186 20.23 -5.57 2.56
N VAL A 187 19.10 -6.04 3.08
CA VAL A 187 18.97 -7.36 3.67
C VAL A 187 19.19 -8.46 2.62
N ILE A 188 18.46 -8.38 1.49
CA ILE A 188 18.52 -9.36 0.41
C ILE A 188 19.93 -9.47 -0.19
N ASN A 189 20.63 -8.34 -0.36
CA ASN A 189 22.00 -8.36 -0.88
C ASN A 189 23.01 -8.99 0.11
N ASN A 190 22.77 -8.90 1.40
CA ASN A 190 23.59 -9.56 2.40
C ASN A 190 23.36 -11.08 2.40
N GLU A 191 22.11 -11.53 2.29
CA GLU A 191 21.78 -12.97 2.20
C GLU A 191 22.36 -13.64 0.95
N ARG A 192 22.49 -12.92 -0.17
CA ARG A 192 23.07 -13.44 -1.43
C ARG A 192 24.60 -13.57 -1.42
N LYS A 193 25.27 -12.99 -0.42
CA LYS A 193 26.74 -13.04 -0.28
C LYS A 193 27.21 -14.14 0.67
N THR A 194 26.30 -14.72 1.43
CA THR A 194 26.51 -15.88 2.30
C THR A 194 26.12 -17.16 1.62
#